data_1fd28245784cc02cce6bd7342675944b
#
_entry.id   1fd28245784cc02cce6bd7342675944b
#
_cell.length_a   1.000
_cell.length_b   1.000
_cell.length_c   1.000
_cell.angle_alpha   90.00
_cell.angle_beta   90.00
_cell.angle_gamma   90.00
#
_symmetry.space_group_name_H-M   'P 1'
#
loop_
_entity.id
_entity.type
_entity.pdbx_description
1 polymer ?
#
loop_
_entity_poly.entity_id
_entity_poly.type
_entity_poly.pdbx_seq_one_letter_code
_entity_poly.pdbx_strand_id
1 'polypeptide(L)'
;MIDGVSRVLGIVGALSIVLTGVGCVAIEAGHEGVLVEQPFFFGHGGVDPVPAKTGRVGVSPTTKVIDVDIRPIQYAEHFDIISAENAPVSFDAFLIANVIEGRSPELISKYGPNWYANNAKEAFRTFVREEVQRYPLFQLTTDPTTRAKLQDAIAKEVQSKLIEKQGIPVRLNRVVVGSILPPKGVVEQTTQTIIQEQRKITMVEFQKAEESREKAEKQRGIADRAYRESLGLTAVEFVDLRRIEVQKEIVQHSPAALTVIMGLERIGINMPPLAGGN
;
A
#
# COMPACT_ATOMS: atom_id res chain seq x y z
N MET A 1 -81.79 2.53 24.45
CA MET A 1 -80.95 3.54 23.79
C MET A 1 -79.47 3.47 24.25
N ILE A 2 -79.11 2.61 25.22
CA ILE A 2 -77.77 2.55 25.79
C ILE A 2 -76.88 1.47 25.08
N ASP A 3 -77.47 0.43 24.51
CA ASP A 3 -76.74 -0.67 23.86
C ASP A 3 -76.12 -0.28 22.51
N GLY A 4 -76.60 0.68 21.80
CA GLY A 4 -76.08 1.15 20.53
C GLY A 4 -74.75 1.94 20.64
N VAL A 5 -74.62 2.72 21.72
CA VAL A 5 -73.41 3.54 21.96
C VAL A 5 -72.22 2.70 22.38
N SER A 6 -72.46 1.63 23.14
CA SER A 6 -71.36 0.70 23.57
C SER A 6 -70.74 -0.07 22.43
N ARG A 7 -71.54 -0.50 21.43
CA ARG A 7 -71.04 -1.22 20.24
C ARG A 7 -70.28 -0.31 19.28
N VAL A 8 -70.71 0.95 19.13
CA VAL A 8 -69.98 1.91 18.29
C VAL A 8 -68.64 2.30 18.93
N LEU A 9 -68.60 2.48 20.25
CA LEU A 9 -67.35 2.77 20.98
C LEU A 9 -66.36 1.59 20.89
N GLY A 10 -66.84 0.34 20.93
CA GLY A 10 -66.01 -0.87 20.78
C GLY A 10 -65.42 -0.99 19.37
N ILE A 11 -66.15 -0.65 18.32
CA ILE A 11 -65.66 -0.70 16.93
C ILE A 11 -64.65 0.42 16.65
N VAL A 12 -64.88 1.63 17.20
CA VAL A 12 -63.94 2.74 17.05
C VAL A 12 -62.63 2.45 17.83
N GLY A 13 -62.71 1.83 19.02
CA GLY A 13 -61.56 1.42 19.79
C GLY A 13 -60.75 0.32 19.11
N ALA A 14 -61.41 -0.66 18.48
CA ALA A 14 -60.73 -1.75 17.73
C ALA A 14 -60.08 -1.23 16.44
N LEU A 15 -60.67 -0.26 15.76
CA LEU A 15 -60.10 0.37 14.56
C LEU A 15 -58.91 1.26 14.89
N SER A 16 -58.86 1.90 16.06
CA SER A 16 -57.73 2.72 16.51
C SER A 16 -56.49 1.90 16.85
N ILE A 17 -56.62 0.64 17.27
CA ILE A 17 -55.48 -0.24 17.60
C ILE A 17 -54.77 -0.76 16.33
N VAL A 18 -55.47 -0.86 15.20
CA VAL A 18 -54.90 -1.30 13.93
C VAL A 18 -54.03 -0.23 13.26
N LEU A 19 -54.22 1.05 13.59
CA LEU A 19 -53.49 2.18 12.97
C LEU A 19 -52.14 2.50 13.62
N THR A 20 -51.76 1.86 14.72
CA THR A 20 -50.52 2.21 15.48
C THR A 20 -49.31 1.36 15.19
N GLY A 21 -49.37 0.51 14.16
CA GLY A 21 -48.33 -0.48 13.88
C GLY A 21 -47.32 -0.16 12.74
N VAL A 22 -47.25 1.10 12.29
CA VAL A 22 -46.29 1.47 11.26
C VAL A 22 -44.96 1.88 11.92
N GLY A 23 -43.95 1.01 11.82
CA GLY A 23 -42.58 1.33 12.20
C GLY A 23 -41.91 2.19 11.10
N CYS A 24 -41.04 3.11 11.48
CA CYS A 24 -40.17 3.81 10.54
C CYS A 24 -38.74 3.32 10.73
N VAL A 25 -38.15 2.84 9.66
CA VAL A 25 -36.75 2.47 9.62
C VAL A 25 -35.98 3.51 8.78
N ALA A 26 -34.83 3.96 9.28
CA ALA A 26 -33.94 4.85 8.57
C ALA A 26 -32.85 4.01 7.84
N ILE A 27 -32.71 4.26 6.54
CA ILE A 27 -31.69 3.65 5.70
C ILE A 27 -30.62 4.70 5.44
N GLU A 28 -29.38 4.37 5.71
CA GLU A 28 -28.24 5.29 5.59
C GLU A 28 -27.88 5.56 4.11
N ALA A 29 -27.15 6.66 3.88
CA ALA A 29 -26.66 7.00 2.56
C ALA A 29 -25.63 5.95 2.09
N GLY A 30 -25.78 5.46 0.85
CA GLY A 30 -24.94 4.39 0.31
C GLY A 30 -25.40 2.98 0.70
N HIS A 31 -26.59 2.86 1.29
CA HIS A 31 -27.22 1.60 1.65
C HIS A 31 -28.56 1.42 0.95
N GLU A 32 -28.97 0.19 0.77
CA GLU A 32 -30.30 -0.22 0.34
C GLU A 32 -30.95 -1.10 1.39
N GLY A 33 -32.19 -0.81 1.71
CA GLY A 33 -32.98 -1.62 2.63
C GLY A 33 -33.71 -2.74 1.88
N VAL A 34 -33.40 -3.98 2.18
CA VAL A 34 -34.14 -5.13 1.66
C VAL A 34 -35.23 -5.50 2.62
N LEU A 35 -36.49 -5.39 2.14
CA LEU A 35 -37.67 -5.72 2.91
C LEU A 35 -37.96 -7.20 2.83
N VAL A 36 -38.02 -7.86 3.99
CA VAL A 36 -38.39 -9.27 4.11
C VAL A 36 -39.70 -9.36 4.85
N GLU A 37 -40.77 -9.67 4.14
CA GLU A 37 -42.09 -9.82 4.69
C GLU A 37 -42.30 -11.18 5.36
N GLN A 38 -42.83 -11.16 6.58
CA GLN A 38 -43.13 -12.33 7.39
C GLN A 38 -44.58 -12.25 7.93
N PRO A 39 -45.60 -12.39 7.06
CA PRO A 39 -47.00 -12.22 7.48
C PRO A 39 -47.43 -13.28 8.50
N PHE A 40 -48.20 -12.89 9.48
CA PHE A 40 -48.71 -13.85 10.50
C PHE A 40 -49.80 -14.79 9.97
N PHE A 41 -50.75 -14.28 9.15
CA PHE A 41 -51.87 -15.07 8.66
C PHE A 41 -52.16 -14.90 7.17
N PHE A 42 -52.11 -13.69 6.63
CA PHE A 42 -52.42 -13.40 5.24
C PHE A 42 -51.34 -12.48 4.65
N GLY A 43 -50.94 -12.71 3.41
CA GLY A 43 -49.97 -11.92 2.67
C GLY A 43 -48.93 -12.81 1.96
N HIS A 44 -48.11 -12.19 1.15
CA HIS A 44 -46.96 -12.85 0.51
C HIS A 44 -45.77 -12.72 1.42
N GLY A 45 -45.21 -13.85 1.86
CA GLY A 45 -43.96 -13.86 2.58
C GLY A 45 -42.80 -13.86 1.62
N GLY A 46 -41.66 -13.32 2.02
CA GLY A 46 -40.43 -13.35 1.24
C GLY A 46 -39.75 -11.98 1.10
N VAL A 47 -38.80 -11.92 0.19
CA VAL A 47 -38.03 -10.71 -0.09
C VAL A 47 -38.79 -9.86 -1.12
N ASP A 48 -39.02 -8.59 -0.79
CA ASP A 48 -39.57 -7.64 -1.74
C ASP A 48 -38.55 -7.42 -2.88
N PRO A 49 -38.92 -7.53 -4.15
CA PRO A 49 -38.05 -7.33 -5.28
C PRO A 49 -37.55 -5.89 -5.44
N VAL A 50 -38.21 -4.91 -4.82
CA VAL A 50 -37.85 -3.51 -4.89
C VAL A 50 -37.19 -3.09 -3.57
N PRO A 51 -35.88 -2.70 -3.59
CA PRO A 51 -35.23 -2.26 -2.38
C PRO A 51 -35.71 -0.89 -1.97
N ALA A 52 -35.80 -0.67 -0.67
CA ALA A 52 -36.04 0.65 -0.11
C ALA A 52 -34.79 1.53 -0.25
N LYS A 53 -34.94 2.73 -0.78
CA LYS A 53 -33.85 3.69 -0.97
C LYS A 53 -33.51 4.42 0.33
N THR A 54 -32.36 5.08 0.34
CA THR A 54 -31.91 5.96 1.42
C THR A 54 -33.01 6.90 1.92
N GLY A 55 -33.17 6.96 3.22
CA GLY A 55 -34.16 7.79 3.88
C GLY A 55 -34.99 7.03 4.90
N ARG A 56 -36.13 7.61 5.30
CA ARG A 56 -37.06 6.95 6.22
C ARG A 56 -38.16 6.21 5.45
N VAL A 57 -38.31 4.96 5.74
CA VAL A 57 -39.28 4.06 5.11
C VAL A 57 -40.24 3.56 6.18
N GLY A 58 -41.54 3.68 5.93
CA GLY A 58 -42.57 3.09 6.77
C GLY A 58 -42.63 1.59 6.50
N VAL A 59 -42.55 0.78 7.55
CA VAL A 59 -42.56 -0.68 7.44
C VAL A 59 -43.63 -1.27 8.33
N SER A 60 -44.24 -2.38 7.89
CA SER A 60 -45.16 -3.16 8.72
C SER A 60 -44.43 -3.79 9.93
N PRO A 61 -45.08 -4.02 11.05
CA PRO A 61 -44.49 -4.72 12.19
C PRO A 61 -43.98 -6.13 11.86
N THR A 62 -44.47 -6.70 10.79
CA THR A 62 -44.08 -8.04 10.29
C THR A 62 -42.97 -8.02 9.24
N THR A 63 -42.49 -6.82 8.88
CA THR A 63 -41.44 -6.65 7.87
C THR A 63 -40.08 -6.48 8.54
N LYS A 64 -39.13 -7.35 8.23
CA LYS A 64 -37.74 -7.21 8.63
C LYS A 64 -37.00 -6.45 7.54
N VAL A 65 -36.29 -5.40 7.93
CA VAL A 65 -35.40 -4.68 7.01
C VAL A 65 -33.97 -5.18 7.18
N ILE A 66 -33.35 -5.60 6.07
CA ILE A 66 -31.95 -5.96 6.01
C ILE A 66 -31.22 -4.81 5.30
N ASP A 67 -30.31 -4.16 6.00
CA ASP A 67 -29.51 -3.07 5.47
C ASP A 67 -28.33 -3.64 4.68
N VAL A 68 -28.17 -3.22 3.43
CA VAL A 68 -27.15 -3.69 2.50
C VAL A 68 -26.31 -2.51 2.01
N ASP A 69 -25.02 -2.52 2.33
CA ASP A 69 -24.08 -1.51 1.83
C ASP A 69 -23.82 -1.75 0.34
N ILE A 70 -24.12 -0.75 -0.50
CA ILE A 70 -23.90 -0.79 -1.96
C ILE A 70 -22.61 -0.09 -2.39
N ARG A 71 -21.85 0.46 -1.45
CA ARG A 71 -20.53 1.06 -1.71
C ARG A 71 -19.48 -0.03 -1.97
N PRO A 72 -18.36 0.33 -2.59
CA PRO A 72 -17.24 -0.61 -2.74
C PRO A 72 -16.71 -1.07 -1.38
N ILE A 73 -16.80 -2.38 -1.14
CA ILE A 73 -16.29 -3.03 0.07
C ILE A 73 -15.04 -3.80 -0.29
N GLN A 74 -14.04 -3.74 0.58
CA GLN A 74 -12.80 -4.47 0.45
C GLN A 74 -12.84 -5.74 1.30
N TYR A 75 -12.73 -6.89 0.64
CA TYR A 75 -12.61 -8.19 1.28
C TYR A 75 -11.14 -8.58 1.28
N ALA A 76 -10.54 -8.65 2.47
CA ALA A 76 -9.14 -8.99 2.68
C ALA A 76 -8.97 -10.48 2.99
N GLU A 77 -8.06 -11.16 2.28
CA GLU A 77 -7.71 -12.54 2.53
C GLU A 77 -6.20 -12.70 2.63
N HIS A 78 -5.76 -13.42 3.66
CA HIS A 78 -4.36 -13.76 3.86
C HIS A 78 -4.02 -15.09 3.19
N PHE A 79 -2.87 -15.15 2.54
CA PHE A 79 -2.40 -16.31 1.80
C PHE A 79 -1.00 -16.72 2.24
N ASP A 80 -0.89 -18.01 2.59
CA ASP A 80 0.36 -18.74 2.73
C ASP A 80 0.35 -19.86 1.69
N ILE A 81 1.03 -19.69 0.60
CA ILE A 81 1.02 -20.61 -0.54
C ILE A 81 2.43 -20.88 -1.04
N ILE A 82 2.56 -21.83 -1.94
CA ILE A 82 3.82 -22.24 -2.54
C ILE A 82 3.87 -21.73 -3.97
N SER A 83 4.96 -21.06 -4.35
CA SER A 83 5.23 -20.61 -5.72
C SER A 83 5.53 -21.78 -6.68
N ALA A 84 5.70 -21.49 -7.98
CA ALA A 84 6.08 -22.49 -8.97
C ALA A 84 7.38 -23.26 -8.63
N GLU A 85 8.28 -22.64 -7.87
CA GLU A 85 9.57 -23.22 -7.45
C GLU A 85 9.54 -23.91 -6.09
N ASN A 86 8.34 -24.25 -5.58
CA ASN A 86 8.12 -24.81 -4.24
C ASN A 86 8.61 -23.91 -3.09
N ALA A 87 8.77 -22.60 -3.33
CA ALA A 87 9.12 -21.65 -2.28
C ALA A 87 7.86 -21.09 -1.61
N PRO A 88 7.75 -21.14 -0.26
CA PRO A 88 6.61 -20.56 0.44
C PRO A 88 6.62 -19.03 0.31
N VAL A 89 5.43 -18.46 0.08
CA VAL A 89 5.19 -17.03 -0.02
C VAL A 89 3.99 -16.64 0.81
N SER A 90 4.08 -15.52 1.50
CA SER A 90 2.99 -14.94 2.29
C SER A 90 2.63 -13.57 1.75
N PHE A 91 1.34 -13.32 1.58
CA PHE A 91 0.83 -12.02 1.14
C PHE A 91 -0.65 -11.87 1.43
N ASP A 92 -1.14 -10.66 1.36
CA ASP A 92 -2.56 -10.34 1.44
C ASP A 92 -3.09 -10.02 0.05
N ALA A 93 -4.27 -10.54 -0.29
CA ALA A 93 -4.99 -10.13 -1.48
C ALA A 93 -6.36 -9.57 -1.13
N PHE A 94 -6.77 -8.57 -1.88
CA PHE A 94 -7.98 -7.80 -1.64
C PHE A 94 -8.90 -7.88 -2.84
N LEU A 95 -10.12 -8.32 -2.62
CA LEU A 95 -11.20 -8.25 -3.58
C LEU A 95 -12.03 -7.00 -3.27
N ILE A 96 -12.11 -6.07 -4.20
CA ILE A 96 -12.93 -4.85 -4.04
C ILE A 96 -14.12 -4.97 -4.98
N ALA A 97 -15.30 -5.07 -4.38
CA ALA A 97 -16.56 -5.22 -5.10
C ALA A 97 -17.67 -4.45 -4.42
N ASN A 98 -18.69 -4.08 -5.17
CA ASN A 98 -19.91 -3.47 -4.66
C ASN A 98 -21.14 -4.17 -5.19
N VAL A 99 -22.20 -4.16 -4.41
CA VAL A 99 -23.51 -4.64 -4.84
C VAL A 99 -24.05 -3.71 -5.93
N ILE A 100 -24.68 -4.28 -6.96
CA ILE A 100 -25.30 -3.50 -8.03
C ILE A 100 -26.55 -2.84 -7.47
N GLU A 101 -26.63 -1.50 -7.59
CA GLU A 101 -27.80 -0.71 -7.14
C GLU A 101 -29.11 -1.28 -7.69
N GLY A 102 -30.09 -1.42 -6.83
CA GLY A 102 -31.40 -2.00 -7.16
C GLY A 102 -31.45 -3.52 -7.17
N ARG A 103 -30.31 -4.22 -7.01
CA ARG A 103 -30.27 -5.68 -7.02
C ARG A 103 -29.95 -6.31 -5.66
N SER A 104 -29.91 -5.53 -4.60
CA SER A 104 -29.72 -6.03 -3.24
C SER A 104 -30.79 -7.05 -2.80
N PRO A 105 -32.08 -6.98 -3.18
CA PRO A 105 -33.05 -8.03 -2.87
C PRO A 105 -32.69 -9.38 -3.50
N GLU A 106 -32.21 -9.39 -4.72
CA GLU A 106 -31.76 -10.61 -5.40
C GLU A 106 -30.55 -11.22 -4.68
N LEU A 107 -29.59 -10.38 -4.26
CA LEU A 107 -28.43 -10.83 -3.49
C LEU A 107 -28.87 -11.50 -2.18
N ILE A 108 -29.72 -10.85 -1.42
CA ILE A 108 -30.19 -11.38 -0.12
C ILE A 108 -31.01 -12.66 -0.29
N SER A 109 -31.90 -12.72 -1.29
CA SER A 109 -32.76 -13.88 -1.50
C SER A 109 -32.01 -15.13 -1.94
N LYS A 110 -30.99 -14.98 -2.80
CA LYS A 110 -30.25 -16.11 -3.37
C LYS A 110 -28.99 -16.47 -2.61
N TYR A 111 -28.27 -15.49 -2.08
CA TYR A 111 -26.92 -15.67 -1.52
C TYR A 111 -26.85 -15.31 -0.03
N GLY A 112 -27.85 -14.59 0.48
CA GLY A 112 -27.90 -14.12 1.87
C GLY A 112 -27.00 -12.92 2.15
N PRO A 113 -27.04 -12.38 3.39
CA PRO A 113 -26.28 -11.19 3.78
C PRO A 113 -24.75 -11.44 3.78
N ASN A 114 -24.34 -12.68 4.02
CA ASN A 114 -22.92 -13.09 4.04
C ASN A 114 -22.49 -13.72 2.70
N TRP A 115 -22.96 -13.20 1.58
CA TRP A 115 -22.74 -13.75 0.24
C TRP A 115 -21.26 -14.01 -0.06
N TYR A 116 -20.36 -13.10 0.37
CA TYR A 116 -18.93 -13.25 0.14
C TYR A 116 -18.38 -14.48 0.86
N ALA A 117 -18.60 -14.58 2.17
CA ALA A 117 -18.07 -15.67 2.99
C ALA A 117 -18.60 -17.03 2.54
N ASN A 118 -19.89 -17.08 2.16
CA ASN A 118 -20.56 -18.35 1.82
C ASN A 118 -20.32 -18.82 0.37
N ASN A 119 -20.17 -17.88 -0.58
CA ASN A 119 -20.19 -18.23 -2.00
C ASN A 119 -18.92 -17.80 -2.76
N ALA A 120 -18.24 -16.71 -2.33
CA ALA A 120 -17.16 -16.10 -3.09
C ALA A 120 -15.77 -16.40 -2.53
N LYS A 121 -15.64 -16.46 -1.23
CA LYS A 121 -14.36 -16.56 -0.51
C LYS A 121 -13.48 -17.72 -0.99
N GLU A 122 -13.99 -18.96 -0.97
CA GLU A 122 -13.19 -20.13 -1.32
C GLU A 122 -12.85 -20.17 -2.82
N ALA A 123 -13.76 -19.70 -3.67
CA ALA A 123 -13.49 -19.57 -5.10
C ALA A 123 -12.38 -18.53 -5.35
N PHE A 124 -12.46 -17.36 -4.71
CA PHE A 124 -11.41 -16.34 -4.78
C PHE A 124 -10.06 -16.87 -4.30
N ARG A 125 -10.04 -17.55 -3.15
CA ARG A 125 -8.82 -18.19 -2.63
C ARG A 125 -8.21 -19.20 -3.60
N THR A 126 -9.05 -19.98 -4.28
CA THR A 126 -8.62 -20.95 -5.27
C THR A 126 -7.99 -20.26 -6.50
N PHE A 127 -8.65 -19.23 -7.05
CA PHE A 127 -8.11 -18.49 -8.20
C PHE A 127 -6.78 -17.82 -7.89
N VAL A 128 -6.67 -17.20 -6.73
CA VAL A 128 -5.40 -16.60 -6.29
C VAL A 128 -4.29 -17.65 -6.18
N ARG A 129 -4.59 -18.80 -5.58
CA ARG A 129 -3.62 -19.89 -5.42
C ARG A 129 -3.16 -20.45 -6.76
N GLU A 130 -4.11 -20.77 -7.64
CA GLU A 130 -3.80 -21.31 -8.97
C GLU A 130 -2.96 -20.35 -9.80
N GLU A 131 -3.26 -19.07 -9.74
CA GLU A 131 -2.56 -18.09 -10.54
C GLU A 131 -1.16 -17.80 -10.01
N VAL A 132 -0.99 -17.70 -8.68
CA VAL A 132 0.34 -17.49 -8.06
C VAL A 132 1.27 -18.67 -8.30
N GLN A 133 0.76 -19.90 -8.29
CA GLN A 133 1.55 -21.10 -8.54
C GLN A 133 2.14 -21.19 -9.97
N ARG A 134 1.72 -20.33 -10.89
CA ARG A 134 2.27 -20.28 -12.26
C ARG A 134 3.55 -19.46 -12.36
N TYR A 135 3.85 -18.65 -11.35
CA TYR A 135 4.98 -17.72 -11.39
C TYR A 135 6.10 -18.12 -10.42
N PRO A 136 7.38 -17.99 -10.83
CA PRO A 136 8.51 -18.19 -9.94
C PRO A 136 8.59 -17.07 -8.89
N LEU A 137 9.16 -17.40 -7.72
CA LEU A 137 9.27 -16.51 -6.57
C LEU A 137 9.92 -15.17 -6.94
N PHE A 138 11.01 -15.21 -7.70
CA PHE A 138 11.75 -14.02 -8.09
C PHE A 138 10.88 -13.02 -8.88
N GLN A 139 10.08 -13.51 -9.82
CA GLN A 139 9.19 -12.65 -10.60
C GLN A 139 8.06 -12.05 -9.75
N LEU A 140 7.51 -12.83 -8.82
CA LEU A 140 6.45 -12.36 -7.92
C LEU A 140 6.94 -11.24 -6.98
N THR A 141 8.19 -11.30 -6.54
CA THR A 141 8.73 -10.34 -5.56
C THR A 141 9.34 -9.11 -6.20
N THR A 142 10.00 -9.26 -7.36
CA THR A 142 10.82 -8.20 -7.95
C THR A 142 10.14 -7.48 -9.12
N ASP A 143 9.33 -8.20 -9.90
CA ASP A 143 8.75 -7.64 -11.14
C ASP A 143 7.33 -7.07 -10.93
N PRO A 144 7.17 -5.73 -10.97
CA PRO A 144 5.85 -5.10 -10.84
C PRO A 144 4.91 -5.43 -12.01
N THR A 145 5.46 -5.73 -13.20
CA THR A 145 4.65 -6.09 -14.38
C THR A 145 4.00 -7.46 -14.22
N THR A 146 4.69 -8.39 -13.59
CA THR A 146 4.17 -9.71 -13.25
C THR A 146 3.04 -9.60 -12.23
N ARG A 147 3.17 -8.72 -11.23
CA ARG A 147 2.08 -8.44 -10.28
C ARG A 147 0.84 -7.87 -10.94
N ALA A 148 0.99 -6.94 -11.88
CA ALA A 148 -0.13 -6.38 -12.62
C ALA A 148 -0.85 -7.46 -13.45
N LYS A 149 -0.10 -8.31 -14.17
CA LYS A 149 -0.65 -9.45 -14.91
C LYS A 149 -1.39 -10.44 -14.02
N LEU A 150 -0.83 -10.73 -12.85
CA LEU A 150 -1.45 -11.59 -11.84
C LEU A 150 -2.80 -11.02 -11.37
N GLN A 151 -2.85 -9.73 -11.03
CA GLN A 151 -4.09 -9.06 -10.62
C GLN A 151 -5.15 -9.10 -11.74
N ASP A 152 -4.75 -8.82 -12.98
CA ASP A 152 -5.66 -8.86 -14.13
C ASP A 152 -6.17 -10.28 -14.43
N ALA A 153 -5.32 -11.29 -14.32
CA ALA A 153 -5.71 -12.69 -14.51
C ALA A 153 -6.72 -13.13 -13.44
N ILE A 154 -6.44 -12.86 -12.17
CA ILE A 154 -7.36 -13.17 -11.06
C ILE A 154 -8.67 -12.40 -11.24
N ALA A 155 -8.63 -11.11 -11.60
CA ALA A 155 -9.83 -10.31 -11.81
C ALA A 155 -10.71 -10.89 -12.94
N LYS A 156 -10.12 -11.34 -14.04
CA LYS A 156 -10.84 -12.00 -15.14
C LYS A 156 -11.48 -13.31 -14.69
N GLU A 157 -10.78 -14.11 -13.92
CA GLU A 157 -11.34 -15.37 -13.40
C GLU A 157 -12.47 -15.14 -12.41
N VAL A 158 -12.33 -14.18 -11.51
CA VAL A 158 -13.40 -13.78 -10.57
C VAL A 158 -14.60 -13.26 -11.34
N GLN A 159 -14.40 -12.38 -12.32
CA GLN A 159 -15.49 -11.84 -13.12
C GLN A 159 -16.24 -12.94 -13.88
N SER A 160 -15.53 -13.79 -14.62
CA SER A 160 -16.15 -14.78 -15.50
C SER A 160 -16.68 -16.00 -14.78
N LYS A 161 -15.90 -16.59 -13.88
CA LYS A 161 -16.24 -17.85 -13.23
C LYS A 161 -17.07 -17.69 -11.96
N LEU A 162 -16.88 -16.59 -11.21
CA LEU A 162 -17.59 -16.37 -9.96
C LEU A 162 -18.83 -15.47 -10.18
N ILE A 163 -18.65 -14.28 -10.72
CA ILE A 163 -19.73 -13.29 -10.81
C ILE A 163 -20.70 -13.67 -11.93
N GLU A 164 -20.22 -13.78 -13.15
CA GLU A 164 -21.09 -14.02 -14.32
C GLU A 164 -21.70 -15.43 -14.31
N LYS A 165 -20.89 -16.46 -14.09
CA LYS A 165 -21.37 -17.85 -14.12
C LYS A 165 -22.33 -18.18 -12.99
N GLN A 166 -22.10 -17.65 -11.79
CA GLN A 166 -23.01 -17.84 -10.66
C GLN A 166 -24.15 -16.81 -10.66
N GLY A 167 -24.04 -15.73 -11.41
CA GLY A 167 -25.05 -14.69 -11.49
C GLY A 167 -25.16 -13.85 -10.22
N ILE A 168 -24.08 -13.69 -9.47
CA ILE A 168 -24.04 -12.88 -8.25
C ILE A 168 -24.22 -11.40 -8.64
N PRO A 169 -25.22 -10.67 -8.10
CA PRO A 169 -25.51 -9.30 -8.48
C PRO A 169 -24.54 -8.30 -7.85
N VAL A 170 -23.24 -8.49 -8.07
CA VAL A 170 -22.17 -7.62 -7.62
C VAL A 170 -21.31 -7.19 -8.80
N ARG A 171 -20.68 -6.02 -8.67
CA ARG A 171 -19.72 -5.51 -9.63
C ARG A 171 -18.32 -5.65 -9.03
N LEU A 172 -17.42 -6.30 -9.74
CA LEU A 172 -16.01 -6.31 -9.40
C LEU A 172 -15.38 -4.98 -9.81
N ASN A 173 -14.80 -4.26 -8.87
CA ASN A 173 -14.09 -3.02 -9.15
C ASN A 173 -12.63 -3.32 -9.49
N ARG A 174 -11.96 -4.07 -8.64
CA ARG A 174 -10.58 -4.51 -8.86
C ARG A 174 -10.17 -5.62 -7.88
N VAL A 175 -9.12 -6.32 -8.23
CA VAL A 175 -8.36 -7.18 -7.35
C VAL A 175 -7.00 -6.53 -7.09
N VAL A 176 -6.56 -6.52 -5.84
CA VAL A 176 -5.24 -6.00 -5.45
C VAL A 176 -4.48 -7.10 -4.74
N VAL A 177 -3.27 -7.38 -5.21
CA VAL A 177 -2.34 -8.29 -4.53
C VAL A 177 -1.29 -7.44 -3.83
N GLY A 178 -1.18 -7.60 -2.52
CA GLY A 178 -0.21 -6.89 -1.68
C GLY A 178 1.23 -7.31 -1.97
N SER A 179 2.13 -6.85 -1.12
CA SER A 179 3.54 -7.23 -1.23
C SER A 179 3.70 -8.71 -0.92
N ILE A 180 4.31 -9.44 -1.85
CA ILE A 180 4.60 -10.86 -1.67
C ILE A 180 5.92 -10.97 -0.91
N LEU A 181 5.87 -11.58 0.27
CA LEU A 181 7.01 -11.73 1.16
C LEU A 181 7.62 -13.13 0.99
N PRO A 182 8.88 -13.20 0.55
CA PRO A 182 9.59 -14.47 0.51
C PRO A 182 10.02 -14.92 1.92
N PRO A 183 10.41 -16.20 2.10
CA PRO A 183 10.91 -16.70 3.37
C PRO A 183 12.13 -15.91 3.86
N LYS A 184 12.28 -15.76 5.16
CA LYS A 184 13.39 -15.00 5.79
C LYS A 184 14.78 -15.43 5.29
N GLY A 185 15.03 -16.73 5.12
CA GLY A 185 16.31 -17.24 4.61
C GLY A 185 16.65 -16.77 3.19
N VAL A 186 15.62 -16.65 2.31
CA VAL A 186 15.80 -16.12 0.94
C VAL A 186 16.09 -14.62 0.99
N VAL A 187 15.40 -13.88 1.86
CA VAL A 187 15.64 -12.44 2.05
C VAL A 187 17.08 -12.19 2.52
N GLU A 188 17.57 -12.96 3.49
CA GLU A 188 18.91 -12.84 4.01
C GLU A 188 19.97 -13.11 2.93
N GLN A 189 19.82 -14.19 2.14
CA GLN A 189 20.74 -14.50 1.04
C GLN A 189 20.72 -13.42 -0.04
N THR A 190 19.55 -12.95 -0.44
CA THR A 190 19.42 -11.87 -1.42
C THR A 190 20.05 -10.58 -0.91
N THR A 191 19.83 -10.25 0.36
CA THR A 191 20.43 -9.08 0.99
C THR A 191 21.95 -9.16 1.01
N GLN A 192 22.52 -10.33 1.36
CA GLN A 192 23.97 -10.55 1.33
C GLN A 192 24.53 -10.41 -0.10
N THR A 193 23.84 -10.97 -1.09
CA THR A 193 24.24 -10.83 -2.50
C THR A 193 24.24 -9.37 -2.95
N ILE A 194 23.20 -8.62 -2.63
CA ILE A 194 23.11 -7.19 -2.94
C ILE A 194 24.24 -6.40 -2.25
N ILE A 195 24.52 -6.70 -0.98
CA ILE A 195 25.62 -6.06 -0.24
C ILE A 195 26.97 -6.35 -0.93
N GLN A 196 27.22 -7.58 -1.37
CA GLN A 196 28.44 -7.95 -2.07
C GLN A 196 28.55 -7.26 -3.44
N GLU A 197 27.46 -7.17 -4.19
CA GLU A 197 27.43 -6.44 -5.47
C GLU A 197 27.69 -4.94 -5.27
N GLN A 198 27.06 -4.33 -4.27
CA GLN A 198 27.33 -2.92 -3.93
C GLN A 198 28.78 -2.69 -3.53
N ARG A 199 29.38 -3.60 -2.75
CA ARG A 199 30.80 -3.52 -2.42
C ARG A 199 31.70 -3.62 -3.65
N LYS A 200 31.39 -4.51 -4.60
CA LYS A 200 32.13 -4.60 -5.88
C LYS A 200 32.04 -3.31 -6.67
N ILE A 201 30.82 -2.74 -6.81
CA ILE A 201 30.62 -1.47 -7.52
C ILE A 201 31.42 -0.36 -6.85
N THR A 202 31.33 -0.24 -5.52
CA THR A 202 32.06 0.78 -4.74
C THR A 202 33.58 0.61 -4.91
N MET A 203 34.11 -0.62 -4.91
CA MET A 203 35.53 -0.87 -5.15
C MET A 203 35.97 -0.46 -6.55
N VAL A 204 35.17 -0.76 -7.57
CA VAL A 204 35.47 -0.35 -8.96
C VAL A 204 35.46 1.18 -9.09
N GLU A 205 34.50 1.84 -8.47
CA GLU A 205 34.45 3.31 -8.45
C GLU A 205 35.63 3.91 -7.69
N PHE A 206 36.00 3.32 -6.57
CA PHE A 206 37.19 3.73 -5.81
C PHE A 206 38.47 3.56 -6.65
N GLN A 207 38.64 2.43 -7.33
CA GLN A 207 39.79 2.25 -8.23
C GLN A 207 39.84 3.31 -9.34
N LYS A 208 38.71 3.58 -9.99
CA LYS A 208 38.64 4.63 -11.02
C LYS A 208 38.94 6.03 -10.45
N ALA A 209 38.50 6.29 -9.22
CA ALA A 209 38.83 7.54 -8.55
C ALA A 209 40.32 7.67 -8.27
N GLU A 210 40.97 6.61 -7.77
CA GLU A 210 42.39 6.58 -7.53
C GLU A 210 43.21 6.68 -8.83
N GLU A 211 42.80 5.99 -9.91
CA GLU A 211 43.43 6.14 -11.22
C GLU A 211 43.33 7.57 -11.75
N SER A 212 42.19 8.20 -11.58
CA SER A 212 41.96 9.60 -11.97
C SER A 212 42.82 10.53 -11.13
N ARG A 213 42.94 10.26 -9.82
CA ARG A 213 43.82 11.00 -8.91
C ARG A 213 45.29 10.85 -9.30
N GLU A 214 45.75 9.62 -9.58
CA GLU A 214 47.09 9.39 -10.06
C GLU A 214 47.41 10.17 -11.35
N LYS A 215 46.46 10.15 -12.32
CA LYS A 215 46.61 10.93 -13.56
C LYS A 215 46.68 12.43 -13.28
N ALA A 216 45.82 12.94 -12.39
CA ALA A 216 45.84 14.35 -11.99
C ALA A 216 47.16 14.76 -11.29
N GLU A 217 47.65 13.91 -10.40
CA GLU A 217 48.93 14.11 -9.71
C GLU A 217 50.12 14.13 -10.70
N LYS A 218 50.13 13.18 -11.66
CA LYS A 218 51.15 13.15 -12.75
C LYS A 218 51.10 14.44 -13.59
N GLN A 219 49.92 14.89 -13.96
CA GLN A 219 49.72 16.15 -14.71
C GLN A 219 50.18 17.38 -13.92
N ARG A 220 49.89 17.43 -12.61
CA ARG A 220 50.38 18.47 -11.72
C ARG A 220 51.90 18.45 -11.65
N GLY A 221 52.53 17.28 -11.51
CA GLY A 221 54.00 17.17 -11.50
C GLY A 221 54.66 17.64 -12.81
N ILE A 222 54.03 17.39 -13.96
CA ILE A 222 54.50 17.88 -15.26
C ILE A 222 54.33 19.41 -15.32
N ALA A 223 53.18 19.95 -14.90
CA ALA A 223 52.92 21.40 -14.88
C ALA A 223 53.88 22.14 -13.93
N ASP A 224 54.10 21.57 -12.73
CA ASP A 224 55.06 22.16 -11.77
C ASP A 224 56.50 22.16 -12.29
N ARG A 225 56.92 21.13 -13.04
CA ARG A 225 58.21 21.12 -13.69
C ARG A 225 58.31 22.20 -14.77
N ALA A 226 57.32 22.31 -15.65
CA ALA A 226 57.28 23.32 -16.70
C ALA A 226 57.26 24.73 -16.12
N TYR A 227 56.52 24.95 -15.05
CA TYR A 227 56.45 26.23 -14.34
C TYR A 227 57.79 26.59 -13.70
N ARG A 228 58.46 25.64 -13.01
CA ARG A 228 59.81 25.83 -12.46
C ARG A 228 60.83 26.18 -13.53
N GLU A 229 60.83 25.49 -14.67
CA GLU A 229 61.76 25.74 -15.79
C GLU A 229 61.51 27.10 -16.43
N SER A 230 60.25 27.55 -16.57
CA SER A 230 59.93 28.84 -17.13
C SER A 230 60.38 30.03 -16.26
N LEU A 231 60.46 29.82 -14.94
CA LEU A 231 60.95 30.83 -13.98
C LEU A 231 62.46 30.76 -13.77
N GLY A 232 63.15 29.75 -14.32
CA GLY A 232 64.61 29.57 -14.14
C GLY A 232 65.00 29.20 -12.70
N LEU A 233 64.03 28.65 -11.90
CA LEU A 233 64.25 28.34 -10.50
C LEU A 233 64.90 26.96 -10.31
N THR A 234 65.77 26.85 -9.30
CA THR A 234 66.24 25.59 -8.80
C THR A 234 65.13 24.82 -8.07
N ALA A 235 65.32 23.54 -7.82
CA ALA A 235 64.33 22.72 -7.11
C ALA A 235 64.05 23.23 -5.68
N VAL A 236 65.08 23.76 -5.01
CA VAL A 236 64.94 24.30 -3.65
C VAL A 236 64.14 25.59 -3.64
N GLU A 237 64.48 26.54 -4.51
CA GLU A 237 63.78 27.81 -4.64
C GLU A 237 62.30 27.60 -5.03
N PHE A 238 62.00 26.60 -5.83
CA PHE A 238 60.61 26.26 -6.17
C PHE A 238 59.80 25.73 -4.97
N VAL A 239 60.40 24.89 -4.13
CA VAL A 239 59.75 24.40 -2.90
C VAL A 239 59.49 25.56 -1.94
N ASP A 240 60.44 26.51 -1.81
CA ASP A 240 60.24 27.69 -0.98
C ASP A 240 59.13 28.60 -1.52
N LEU A 241 59.04 28.78 -2.84
CA LEU A 241 57.90 29.52 -3.47
C LEU A 241 56.56 28.86 -3.14
N ARG A 242 56.46 27.59 -3.32
CA ARG A 242 55.22 26.86 -2.98
C ARG A 242 54.88 26.91 -1.50
N ARG A 243 55.88 26.91 -0.64
CA ARG A 243 55.66 27.09 0.81
C ARG A 243 55.06 28.44 1.13
N ILE A 244 55.52 29.53 0.49
CA ILE A 244 55.00 30.87 0.64
C ILE A 244 53.56 30.96 0.11
N GLU A 245 53.24 30.33 -1.03
CA GLU A 245 51.92 30.28 -1.62
C GLU A 245 50.92 29.61 -0.69
N VAL A 246 51.24 28.42 -0.15
CA VAL A 246 50.39 27.68 0.82
C VAL A 246 50.20 28.50 2.09
N GLN A 247 51.23 29.16 2.60
CA GLN A 247 51.11 30.04 3.78
C GLN A 247 50.16 31.19 3.53
N LYS A 248 50.22 31.83 2.35
CA LYS A 248 49.31 32.89 1.94
C LYS A 248 47.86 32.40 1.86
N GLU A 249 47.64 31.22 1.31
CA GLU A 249 46.31 30.61 1.20
C GLU A 249 45.72 30.28 2.57
N ILE A 250 46.53 29.71 3.48
CA ILE A 250 46.11 29.46 4.86
C ILE A 250 45.71 30.77 5.57
N VAL A 251 46.48 31.83 5.43
CA VAL A 251 46.18 33.13 6.04
C VAL A 251 44.89 33.73 5.47
N GLN A 252 44.66 33.60 4.17
CA GLN A 252 43.45 34.13 3.52
C GLN A 252 42.18 33.38 3.87
N HIS A 253 42.24 32.09 4.15
CA HIS A 253 41.04 31.23 4.40
C HIS A 253 40.84 30.85 5.87
N SER A 254 41.68 31.33 6.77
CA SER A 254 41.57 31.04 8.21
C SER A 254 40.76 32.12 8.92
N PRO A 255 39.55 31.85 9.43
CA PRO A 255 38.71 32.87 10.09
C PRO A 255 39.12 33.19 11.55
N ALA A 256 40.14 32.56 12.09
CA ALA A 256 40.61 32.80 13.45
C ALA A 256 42.14 32.87 13.48
N ALA A 257 42.69 33.80 14.24
CA ALA A 257 44.10 34.08 14.40
C ALA A 257 44.98 32.84 14.54
N LEU A 258 45.47 32.31 13.42
CA LEU A 258 46.51 31.32 13.39
C LEU A 258 47.85 32.04 13.48
N THR A 259 48.45 32.06 14.66
CA THR A 259 49.81 32.64 14.82
C THR A 259 50.80 31.61 14.27
N VAL A 260 51.25 31.77 13.02
CA VAL A 260 52.32 30.97 12.45
C VAL A 260 53.62 31.54 12.93
N ILE A 261 54.25 30.88 13.93
CA ILE A 261 55.61 31.27 14.38
C ILE A 261 56.61 30.61 13.44
N MET A 262 57.25 31.44 12.59
CA MET A 262 58.32 31.00 11.72
C MET A 262 59.67 31.04 12.47
N GLY A 263 60.06 29.96 13.07
CA GLY A 263 61.43 29.75 13.50
C GLY A 263 62.21 28.94 12.45
N LEU A 264 63.42 29.25 12.24
CA LEU A 264 64.30 28.75 11.18
C LEU A 264 64.50 27.23 11.18
N GLU A 265 64.01 26.47 12.18
CA GLU A 265 64.26 25.04 12.26
C GLU A 265 63.08 24.12 12.65
N ARG A 266 61.91 24.64 13.08
CA ARG A 266 60.76 23.80 13.39
C ARG A 266 59.44 24.58 13.25
N ILE A 267 58.52 24.05 12.44
CA ILE A 267 57.12 24.49 12.40
C ILE A 267 56.37 23.79 13.51
N GLY A 268 56.13 24.48 14.61
CA GLY A 268 55.20 24.01 15.66
C GLY A 268 53.82 24.60 15.44
N ILE A 269 52.85 23.82 15.15
CA ILE A 269 51.44 24.20 15.14
C ILE A 269 50.92 24.09 16.58
N ASN A 270 50.77 25.21 17.27
CA ASN A 270 50.15 25.22 18.59
C ASN A 270 48.62 25.40 18.40
N MET A 271 47.86 24.33 18.52
CA MET A 271 46.40 24.44 18.54
C MET A 271 45.95 24.81 19.95
N PRO A 272 45.16 25.89 20.11
CA PRO A 272 44.52 26.14 21.39
C PRO A 272 43.54 25.00 21.70
N PRO A 273 43.36 24.58 22.99
CA PRO A 273 42.44 23.56 23.36
C PRO A 273 41.02 23.96 22.97
N LEU A 274 40.32 23.05 22.29
CA LEU A 274 38.90 23.20 21.98
C LEU A 274 38.14 23.45 23.30
N ALA A 275 37.54 24.61 23.43
CA ALA A 275 36.66 24.95 24.52
C ALA A 275 35.54 23.93 24.56
N GLY A 276 35.53 23.09 25.60
CA GLY A 276 34.48 22.11 25.82
C GLY A 276 33.14 22.81 25.98
N GLY A 277 32.21 22.52 25.08
CA GLY A 277 30.83 22.90 25.25
C GLY A 277 30.23 22.05 26.38
N ASN A 278 29.64 22.73 27.37
CA ASN A 278 28.69 22.16 28.32
C ASN A 278 27.36 21.82 27.59
#